data_d34ba6860e30fe6b534e82abc1802891
#
_entry.id   d34ba6860e30fe6b534e82abc1802891
#
_cell.length_a   1.000
_cell.length_b   1.000
_cell.length_c   1.000
_cell.angle_alpha   90.00
_cell.angle_beta   90.00
_cell.angle_gamma   90.00
#
_symmetry.space_group_name_H-M   'P 1'
#
loop_
_entity.id
_entity.type
_entity.pdbx_description
1 polymer ?
#
loop_
_entity_poly.entity_id
_entity_poly.type
_entity_poly.pdbx_seq_one_letter_code
_entity_poly.pdbx_strand_id
1 'polypeptide(L)'
;MKRPSDRTGPRTLAHGAVLGLAGVLLMAGPPGPLRAAPATAAWEPDLEAEPHRYFQRTPRDRFSRLIPDLAEGRLPLDRSSERALVRSLLRALDIPESSQLLVFSNTSLQLSLIHPGNPRALYFSDELYLGHVPGGKIEVATLDPDLGAVFYLFDLPREGSRVSVERARRCMNCHANEDTMEVPGLSVKSVAPGPEGGSLDTFRAGLSGHAVPLSERLGGWYVTGTGGFDGHWGNRMGRLFQGELGATPLEPGRRFSLDRYPVATSDFLAHLLHEHQVGGVNRLVRAQYRWREVRHRHGGSLPLAWPADLEAELAELVGYLLFAGEVPLPAGGVAGDPAFREAFARNRREVEGRSLKDLDLRTRLMRHRCSYLVHTPFFDGLDPALRHRILGDLDRALADASEATTGATTGATPSTHATKAVGLGTRNAASRHLGGDEAATIRRILKATVPGYPGGAT
;
A
#
# COMPACT_ATOMS: atom_id res chain seq x y z
N MET A 1 -21.62 -41.39 -52.60
CA MET A 1 -22.85 -41.55 -53.38
C MET A 1 -23.81 -40.42 -52.96
N LYS A 2 -24.07 -39.51 -53.91
CA LYS A 2 -25.25 -38.69 -54.20
C LYS A 2 -25.94 -37.90 -53.02
N ARG A 3 -25.86 -36.56 -53.09
CA ARG A 3 -26.94 -35.63 -52.81
C ARG A 3 -28.14 -35.81 -53.79
N PRO A 4 -29.35 -35.24 -53.55
CA PRO A 4 -29.67 -33.87 -53.85
C PRO A 4 -30.66 -33.20 -52.82
N SER A 5 -30.68 -31.89 -52.63
CA SER A 5 -31.32 -30.69 -53.28
C SER A 5 -32.86 -30.76 -53.28
N ASP A 6 -33.53 -29.73 -52.71
CA ASP A 6 -34.25 -28.64 -53.39
C ASP A 6 -35.07 -27.84 -52.36
N ARG A 7 -34.91 -26.53 -52.35
CA ARG A 7 -35.69 -25.38 -52.86
C ARG A 7 -37.19 -25.34 -52.50
N THR A 8 -37.63 -24.24 -51.95
CA THR A 8 -38.57 -23.19 -52.39
C THR A 8 -39.05 -22.43 -51.14
N GLY A 9 -39.03 -21.15 -50.99
CA GLY A 9 -39.51 -20.00 -51.66
C GLY A 9 -40.56 -19.23 -50.83
N PRO A 10 -40.73 -17.91 -50.91
CA PRO A 10 -41.20 -17.06 -49.81
C PRO A 10 -42.74 -16.80 -49.80
N ARG A 11 -43.29 -16.43 -48.64
CA ARG A 11 -44.60 -15.77 -48.56
C ARG A 11 -44.56 -14.55 -47.65
N THR A 12 -44.67 -13.39 -48.30
CA THR A 12 -45.04 -12.10 -47.71
C THR A 12 -46.53 -12.13 -47.25
N LEU A 13 -46.82 -11.55 -46.09
CA LEU A 13 -48.09 -10.91 -45.80
C LEU A 13 -47.89 -9.74 -44.85
N ALA A 14 -48.49 -8.64 -45.23
CA ALA A 14 -48.39 -7.32 -44.62
C ALA A 14 -49.46 -7.05 -43.56
N HIS A 15 -49.25 -5.95 -42.87
CA HIS A 15 -50.20 -5.05 -42.17
C HIS A 15 -50.58 -5.34 -40.71
N GLY A 16 -50.35 -4.30 -39.91
CA GLY A 16 -50.98 -4.07 -38.64
C GLY A 16 -50.18 -3.14 -37.72
N ALA A 17 -50.21 -1.84 -38.00
CA ALA A 17 -49.65 -0.83 -37.08
C ALA A 17 -50.60 -0.65 -35.91
N VAL A 18 -50.12 -0.84 -34.69
CA VAL A 18 -50.75 -0.36 -33.43
C VAL A 18 -49.72 0.49 -32.71
N LEU A 19 -50.00 1.80 -32.68
CA LEU A 19 -49.27 2.76 -31.82
C LEU A 19 -49.66 2.52 -30.35
N GLY A 20 -48.74 1.96 -29.58
CA GLY A 20 -48.79 1.93 -28.15
C GLY A 20 -47.72 2.87 -27.58
N LEU A 21 -48.17 4.01 -26.98
CA LEU A 21 -47.32 4.84 -26.14
C LEU A 21 -46.92 4.03 -24.89
N ALA A 22 -45.69 3.51 -24.85
CA ALA A 22 -45.09 3.00 -23.63
C ALA A 22 -44.18 4.06 -23.06
N GLY A 23 -44.54 4.66 -21.94
CA GLY A 23 -43.72 5.56 -21.16
C GLY A 23 -42.47 4.83 -20.66
N VAL A 24 -41.32 5.28 -21.11
CA VAL A 24 -40.01 4.79 -20.64
C VAL A 24 -39.76 5.43 -19.27
N LEU A 25 -40.00 4.68 -18.21
CA LEU A 25 -39.50 5.00 -16.87
C LEU A 25 -38.00 4.74 -16.87
N LEU A 26 -37.20 5.81 -16.97
CA LEU A 26 -35.75 5.74 -16.76
C LEU A 26 -35.48 5.43 -15.28
N MET A 27 -35.34 4.17 -14.94
CA MET A 27 -34.78 3.74 -13.68
C MET A 27 -33.28 4.06 -13.71
N ALA A 28 -32.84 5.08 -12.98
CA ALA A 28 -31.43 5.32 -12.72
C ALA A 28 -30.88 4.14 -11.91
N GLY A 29 -30.09 3.30 -12.54
CA GLY A 29 -29.32 2.26 -11.86
C GLY A 29 -28.31 2.88 -10.88
N PRO A 30 -27.87 2.12 -9.86
CA PRO A 30 -26.86 2.60 -8.93
C PRO A 30 -25.59 3.04 -9.69
N PRO A 31 -24.91 4.12 -9.25
CA PRO A 31 -23.67 4.54 -9.89
C PRO A 31 -22.67 3.39 -9.84
N GLY A 32 -22.23 2.97 -11.01
CA GLY A 32 -21.18 1.98 -11.15
C GLY A 32 -19.89 2.46 -10.48
N PRO A 33 -18.97 1.55 -10.10
CA PRO A 33 -17.72 1.92 -9.47
C PRO A 33 -16.99 2.94 -10.35
N LEU A 34 -16.52 4.02 -9.73
CA LEU A 34 -15.68 5.03 -10.38
C LEU A 34 -14.48 4.31 -10.99
N ARG A 35 -14.53 4.13 -12.31
CA ARG A 35 -13.41 3.61 -13.08
C ARG A 35 -12.29 4.62 -12.93
N ALA A 36 -11.15 4.17 -12.39
CA ALA A 36 -9.95 5.00 -12.31
C ALA A 36 -9.70 5.66 -13.67
N ALA A 37 -9.38 6.95 -13.65
CA ALA A 37 -8.98 7.67 -14.85
C ALA A 37 -7.85 6.91 -15.53
N PRO A 38 -7.79 6.89 -16.88
CA PRO A 38 -6.71 6.22 -17.59
C PRO A 38 -5.38 6.76 -17.07
N ALA A 39 -4.48 5.83 -16.72
CA ALA A 39 -3.14 6.15 -16.30
C ALA A 39 -2.53 7.11 -17.32
N THR A 40 -2.10 8.29 -16.88
CA THR A 40 -1.20 9.15 -17.65
C THR A 40 -0.09 8.27 -18.20
N ALA A 41 0.29 8.48 -19.47
CA ALA A 41 1.28 7.71 -20.19
C ALA A 41 2.41 7.27 -19.25
N ALA A 42 2.71 5.98 -19.26
CA ALA A 42 3.59 5.31 -18.31
C ALA A 42 4.91 6.07 -18.19
N TRP A 43 5.01 6.88 -17.14
CA TRP A 43 6.28 7.49 -16.76
C TRP A 43 7.10 6.44 -16.01
N GLU A 44 8.28 6.16 -16.52
CA GLU A 44 9.24 5.22 -15.93
C GLU A 44 10.58 5.95 -15.75
N PRO A 45 11.15 5.97 -14.54
CA PRO A 45 12.46 6.61 -14.30
C PRO A 45 13.60 5.74 -14.82
N ASP A 46 14.58 6.35 -15.46
CA ASP A 46 15.86 5.68 -15.70
C ASP A 46 16.68 5.62 -14.40
N LEU A 47 16.68 4.45 -13.78
CA LEU A 47 17.38 4.23 -12.50
C LEU A 47 18.90 4.24 -12.62
N GLU A 48 19.47 4.10 -13.82
CA GLU A 48 20.93 4.11 -14.05
C GLU A 48 21.45 5.53 -14.35
N ALA A 49 20.61 6.39 -14.94
CA ALA A 49 20.99 7.73 -15.37
C ALA A 49 20.73 8.81 -14.31
N GLU A 50 21.25 10.03 -14.57
CA GLU A 50 20.86 11.24 -13.84
C GLU A 50 19.36 11.56 -14.07
N PRO A 51 18.68 12.05 -13.06
CA PRO A 51 19.19 12.46 -11.75
C PRO A 51 19.16 11.35 -10.69
N HIS A 52 18.78 10.12 -11.04
CA HIS A 52 18.52 9.08 -10.06
C HIS A 52 19.77 8.34 -9.64
N ARG A 53 20.54 7.77 -10.59
CA ARG A 53 21.72 6.94 -10.33
C ARG A 53 21.53 5.97 -9.15
N TYR A 54 20.40 5.28 -9.13
CA TYR A 54 19.98 4.47 -7.99
C TYR A 54 21.06 3.48 -7.52
N PHE A 55 21.72 2.80 -8.46
CA PHE A 55 22.70 1.76 -8.12
C PHE A 55 24.09 2.30 -7.77
N GLN A 56 24.40 3.52 -8.20
CA GLN A 56 25.69 4.18 -7.96
C GLN A 56 25.72 4.94 -6.63
N ARG A 57 24.56 5.34 -6.12
CA ARG A 57 24.47 6.04 -4.84
C ARG A 57 24.61 5.08 -3.67
N THR A 58 25.35 5.52 -2.65
CA THR A 58 25.47 4.81 -1.38
C THR A 58 24.19 4.98 -0.57
N PRO A 59 23.49 3.89 -0.17
CA PRO A 59 22.34 3.98 0.69
C PRO A 59 22.66 4.57 2.06
N ARG A 60 21.75 5.38 2.59
CA ARG A 60 21.84 6.01 3.91
C ARG A 60 20.69 5.60 4.82
N ASP A 61 20.07 4.49 4.50
CA ASP A 61 18.96 3.90 5.25
C ASP A 61 19.40 3.36 6.61
N ARG A 62 18.42 2.99 7.43
CA ARG A 62 18.65 2.48 8.79
C ARG A 62 19.44 1.16 8.79
N PHE A 63 19.16 0.25 7.85
CA PHE A 63 19.81 -1.06 7.82
C PHE A 63 21.25 -0.97 7.32
N SER A 64 21.54 -0.12 6.33
CA SER A 64 22.90 0.08 5.82
C SER A 64 23.90 0.47 6.92
N ARG A 65 23.43 1.22 7.93
CA ARG A 65 24.25 1.60 9.10
C ARG A 65 24.55 0.43 10.05
N LEU A 66 23.72 -0.63 10.05
CA LEU A 66 23.90 -1.81 10.90
C LEU A 66 24.72 -2.92 10.21
N ILE A 67 24.94 -2.84 8.90
CA ILE A 67 25.68 -3.85 8.14
C ILE A 67 27.07 -4.11 8.72
N PRO A 68 27.89 -3.10 9.11
CA PRO A 68 29.20 -3.35 9.73
C PRO A 68 29.12 -4.16 11.03
N ASP A 69 28.14 -3.87 11.88
CA ASP A 69 27.97 -4.59 13.14
C ASP A 69 27.47 -6.03 12.94
N LEU A 70 26.61 -6.23 11.95
CA LEU A 70 26.17 -7.55 11.54
C LEU A 70 27.32 -8.38 10.95
N ALA A 71 28.10 -7.79 10.04
CA ALA A 71 29.21 -8.45 9.36
C ALA A 71 30.34 -8.86 10.32
N GLU A 72 30.60 -8.06 11.34
CA GLU A 72 31.65 -8.30 12.34
C GLU A 72 31.14 -9.09 13.57
N GLY A 73 29.86 -9.49 13.56
CA GLY A 73 29.26 -10.29 14.63
C GLY A 73 29.07 -9.53 15.93
N ARG A 74 29.03 -8.20 15.91
CA ARG A 74 28.79 -7.37 17.12
C ARG A 74 27.34 -7.33 17.57
N LEU A 75 26.38 -7.71 16.69
CA LEU A 75 24.99 -7.80 17.11
C LEU A 75 24.78 -9.01 18.03
N PRO A 76 24.04 -8.84 19.14
CA PRO A 76 23.76 -9.92 20.08
C PRO A 76 22.68 -10.87 19.51
N LEU A 77 23.09 -11.79 18.63
CA LEU A 77 22.19 -12.72 17.96
C LEU A 77 22.18 -14.08 18.66
N ASP A 78 20.98 -14.57 18.98
CA ASP A 78 20.76 -15.91 19.50
C ASP A 78 20.74 -16.94 18.37
N ARG A 79 21.77 -17.79 18.32
CA ARG A 79 21.95 -18.80 17.25
C ARG A 79 21.50 -20.21 17.68
N SER A 80 20.79 -20.35 18.81
CA SER A 80 20.33 -21.65 19.33
C SER A 80 19.32 -22.34 18.41
N SER A 81 18.59 -21.58 17.63
CA SER A 81 17.67 -22.07 16.59
C SER A 81 17.44 -20.96 15.53
N GLU A 82 16.96 -21.36 14.36
CA GLU A 82 16.60 -20.41 13.30
C GLU A 82 15.53 -19.41 13.78
N ARG A 83 14.52 -19.87 14.52
CA ARG A 83 13.50 -19.04 15.15
C ARG A 83 14.10 -18.03 16.14
N ALA A 84 15.00 -18.49 17.02
CA ALA A 84 15.66 -17.63 18.01
C ALA A 84 16.53 -16.56 17.33
N LEU A 85 17.21 -16.96 16.26
CA LEU A 85 18.01 -16.04 15.45
C LEU A 85 17.15 -14.96 14.78
N VAL A 86 16.04 -15.34 14.15
CA VAL A 86 15.10 -14.37 13.56
C VAL A 86 14.56 -13.42 14.63
N ARG A 87 14.17 -13.91 15.80
CA ARG A 87 13.73 -13.08 16.92
C ARG A 87 14.79 -12.06 17.36
N SER A 88 16.04 -12.49 17.44
CA SER A 88 17.13 -11.59 17.84
C SER A 88 17.43 -10.55 16.74
N LEU A 89 17.33 -10.90 15.46
CA LEU A 89 17.41 -9.94 14.36
C LEU A 89 16.26 -8.92 14.40
N LEU A 90 15.02 -9.37 14.63
CA LEU A 90 13.87 -8.47 14.74
C LEU A 90 14.06 -7.46 15.89
N ARG A 91 14.56 -7.91 17.04
CA ARG A 91 14.88 -7.01 18.16
C ARG A 91 15.99 -6.02 17.82
N ALA A 92 17.07 -6.47 17.19
CA ALA A 92 18.18 -5.60 16.76
C ALA A 92 17.74 -4.54 15.75
N LEU A 93 16.76 -4.86 14.92
CA LEU A 93 16.17 -3.98 13.90
C LEU A 93 14.97 -3.17 14.43
N ASP A 94 14.55 -3.39 15.68
CA ASP A 94 13.33 -2.80 16.26
C ASP A 94 12.08 -3.03 15.38
N ILE A 95 11.92 -4.27 14.92
CA ILE A 95 10.74 -4.72 14.17
C ILE A 95 9.89 -5.58 15.10
N PRO A 96 8.60 -5.28 15.30
CA PRO A 96 7.73 -6.09 16.15
C PRO A 96 7.55 -7.52 15.61
N GLU A 97 7.74 -8.52 16.44
CA GLU A 97 7.46 -9.93 16.09
C GLU A 97 5.97 -10.11 15.68
N SER A 98 5.08 -9.36 16.35
CA SER A 98 3.63 -9.39 16.11
C SER A 98 3.20 -8.80 14.75
N SER A 99 4.10 -8.12 14.04
CA SER A 99 3.84 -7.66 12.66
C SER A 99 3.95 -8.78 11.62
N GLN A 100 4.13 -10.04 12.04
CA GLN A 100 4.30 -11.18 11.16
C GLN A 100 3.14 -11.36 10.18
N LEU A 101 3.49 -11.48 8.90
CA LEU A 101 2.60 -11.84 7.79
C LEU A 101 3.17 -13.08 7.10
N LEU A 102 2.34 -14.10 6.88
CA LEU A 102 2.77 -15.35 6.27
C LEU A 102 2.30 -15.42 4.81
N VAL A 103 3.23 -15.38 3.85
CA VAL A 103 2.95 -15.50 2.42
C VAL A 103 3.41 -16.87 1.90
N PHE A 104 2.52 -17.57 1.22
CA PHE A 104 2.80 -18.89 0.63
C PHE A 104 2.76 -18.90 -0.90
N SER A 105 2.37 -17.79 -1.55
CA SER A 105 2.63 -17.62 -2.97
C SER A 105 4.11 -17.35 -3.19
N ASN A 106 4.70 -17.98 -4.22
CA ASN A 106 6.13 -17.91 -4.50
C ASN A 106 6.51 -16.61 -5.24
N THR A 107 6.39 -15.48 -4.54
CA THR A 107 6.60 -14.12 -5.07
C THR A 107 7.90 -13.48 -4.59
N SER A 108 8.95 -14.24 -4.28
CA SER A 108 10.27 -13.76 -3.85
C SER A 108 11.38 -14.41 -4.68
N LEU A 109 12.62 -13.94 -4.58
CA LEU A 109 13.79 -14.57 -5.22
C LEU A 109 14.05 -16.01 -4.74
N GLN A 110 13.43 -16.44 -3.63
CA GLN A 110 13.56 -17.78 -3.06
C GLN A 110 12.38 -18.71 -3.45
N LEU A 111 11.95 -18.63 -4.70
CA LEU A 111 10.74 -19.29 -5.25
C LEU A 111 10.61 -20.75 -4.86
N SER A 112 11.71 -21.53 -4.94
CA SER A 112 11.70 -22.98 -4.68
C SER A 112 11.43 -23.37 -3.23
N LEU A 113 11.57 -22.44 -2.30
CA LEU A 113 11.36 -22.67 -0.87
C LEU A 113 9.95 -22.27 -0.41
N ILE A 114 9.25 -21.41 -1.16
CA ILE A 114 7.99 -20.80 -0.73
C ILE A 114 6.82 -21.57 -1.35
N HIS A 115 6.02 -22.20 -0.50
CA HIS A 115 4.81 -22.93 -0.88
C HIS A 115 3.88 -23.07 0.35
N PRO A 116 2.64 -23.59 0.21
CA PRO A 116 1.70 -23.70 1.33
C PRO A 116 2.21 -24.48 2.56
N GLY A 117 3.20 -25.36 2.40
CA GLY A 117 3.85 -26.08 3.52
C GLY A 117 5.09 -25.39 4.09
N ASN A 118 5.55 -24.31 3.46
CA ASN A 118 6.72 -23.53 3.91
C ASN A 118 6.55 -22.04 3.58
N PRO A 119 5.59 -21.35 4.21
CA PRO A 119 5.36 -19.93 3.92
C PRO A 119 6.55 -19.07 4.36
N ARG A 120 6.81 -18.01 3.59
CA ARG A 120 7.72 -16.93 3.98
C ARG A 120 7.04 -16.05 5.02
N ALA A 121 7.71 -15.75 6.11
CA ALA A 121 7.31 -14.73 7.04
C ALA A 121 7.87 -13.37 6.60
N LEU A 122 7.04 -12.35 6.62
CA LEU A 122 7.38 -10.95 6.46
C LEU A 122 7.06 -10.23 7.77
N TYR A 123 7.99 -9.43 8.27
CA TYR A 123 7.82 -8.57 9.44
C TYR A 123 8.06 -7.13 9.03
N PHE A 124 7.37 -6.18 9.65
CA PHE A 124 7.52 -4.78 9.28
C PHE A 124 7.43 -3.81 10.46
N SER A 125 8.08 -2.69 10.29
CA SER A 125 7.93 -1.47 11.08
C SER A 125 7.60 -0.30 10.15
N ASP A 126 7.68 0.93 10.62
CA ASP A 126 7.38 2.11 9.79
C ASP A 126 8.35 2.26 8.59
N GLU A 127 9.57 1.68 8.65
CA GLU A 127 10.61 1.86 7.62
C GLU A 127 11.37 0.61 7.21
N LEU A 128 11.27 -0.46 8.01
CA LEU A 128 12.04 -1.68 7.81
C LEU A 128 11.12 -2.87 7.63
N TYR A 129 11.51 -3.74 6.71
CA TYR A 129 10.85 -5.01 6.43
C TYR A 129 11.90 -6.12 6.48
N LEU A 130 11.59 -7.21 7.15
CA LEU A 130 12.41 -8.41 7.18
C LEU A 130 11.61 -9.59 6.66
N GLY A 131 12.11 -10.24 5.62
CA GLY A 131 11.59 -11.48 5.06
C GLY A 131 12.45 -12.66 5.49
N HIS A 132 11.80 -13.75 5.90
CA HIS A 132 12.46 -15.00 6.26
C HIS A 132 11.67 -16.20 5.74
N VAL A 133 12.34 -17.07 5.02
CA VAL A 133 11.81 -18.38 4.63
C VAL A 133 12.55 -19.42 5.44
N PRO A 134 11.87 -20.30 6.21
CA PRO A 134 12.55 -21.35 6.94
C PRO A 134 13.42 -22.22 6.02
N GLY A 135 14.72 -22.33 6.35
CA GLY A 135 15.75 -22.96 5.52
C GLY A 135 16.33 -22.07 4.42
N GLY A 136 15.94 -20.82 4.33
CA GLY A 136 16.39 -19.88 3.31
C GLY A 136 17.24 -18.72 3.86
N LYS A 137 17.38 -17.67 3.03
CA LYS A 137 18.10 -16.43 3.36
C LYS A 137 17.20 -15.43 4.08
N ILE A 138 17.82 -14.47 4.72
CA ILE A 138 17.15 -13.26 5.21
C ILE A 138 17.09 -12.22 4.09
N GLU A 139 15.93 -11.67 3.90
CA GLU A 139 15.65 -10.53 3.00
C GLU A 139 15.35 -9.31 3.85
N VAL A 140 15.96 -8.18 3.56
CA VAL A 140 15.63 -6.91 4.21
C VAL A 140 15.28 -5.90 3.14
N ALA A 141 14.14 -5.22 3.31
CA ALA A 141 13.82 -4.00 2.58
C ALA A 141 13.74 -2.84 3.56
N THR A 142 14.30 -1.71 3.16
CA THR A 142 14.33 -0.49 3.98
C THR A 142 14.08 0.73 3.12
N LEU A 143 13.65 1.82 3.74
CA LEU A 143 13.35 3.06 3.04
C LEU A 143 14.51 4.05 3.20
N ASP A 144 15.07 4.44 2.07
CA ASP A 144 16.07 5.49 1.97
C ASP A 144 15.42 6.76 1.39
N PRO A 145 15.55 7.92 2.03
CA PRO A 145 14.88 9.14 1.57
C PRO A 145 15.21 9.56 0.14
N ASP A 146 16.42 9.24 -0.33
CA ASP A 146 16.85 9.57 -1.69
C ASP A 146 16.55 8.46 -2.71
N LEU A 147 16.63 7.19 -2.26
CA LEU A 147 16.57 6.03 -3.16
C LEU A 147 15.19 5.37 -3.20
N GLY A 148 14.33 5.61 -2.20
CA GLY A 148 13.12 4.82 -2.00
C GLY A 148 13.45 3.48 -1.35
N ALA A 149 12.82 2.39 -1.79
CA ALA A 149 13.10 1.08 -1.22
C ALA A 149 14.48 0.55 -1.65
N VAL A 150 15.28 0.09 -0.68
CA VAL A 150 16.57 -0.57 -0.89
C VAL A 150 16.50 -1.98 -0.32
N PHE A 151 17.03 -2.95 -1.05
CA PHE A 151 16.90 -4.36 -0.74
C PHE A 151 18.26 -4.99 -0.46
N TYR A 152 18.27 -5.81 0.59
CA TYR A 152 19.46 -6.55 1.02
C TYR A 152 19.13 -8.03 1.20
N LEU A 153 20.12 -8.87 0.92
CA LEU A 153 20.01 -10.32 1.03
C LEU A 153 21.27 -10.86 1.74
N PHE A 154 21.10 -11.76 2.69
CA PHE A 154 22.20 -12.45 3.35
C PHE A 154 21.80 -13.81 3.89
N ASP A 155 22.80 -14.67 4.05
CA ASP A 155 22.60 -15.98 4.69
C ASP A 155 22.40 -15.82 6.20
N LEU A 156 21.64 -16.75 6.79
CA LEU A 156 21.48 -16.79 8.23
C LEU A 156 22.88 -16.82 8.92
N PRO A 157 23.15 -15.91 9.87
CA PRO A 157 24.40 -15.86 10.60
C PRO A 157 24.70 -17.18 11.32
N ARG A 158 25.82 -17.81 10.99
CA ARG A 158 26.31 -19.03 11.63
C ARG A 158 27.43 -18.69 12.61
N GLU A 159 27.63 -19.55 13.60
CA GLU A 159 28.75 -19.41 14.54
C GLU A 159 30.09 -19.41 13.80
N GLY A 160 30.97 -18.46 14.14
CA GLY A 160 32.30 -18.31 13.52
C GLY A 160 32.30 -17.81 12.06
N SER A 161 31.14 -17.58 11.44
CA SER A 161 31.08 -17.05 10.08
C SER A 161 30.84 -15.54 10.05
N ARG A 162 31.54 -14.85 9.14
CA ARG A 162 31.22 -13.46 8.80
C ARG A 162 29.96 -13.44 7.92
N VAL A 163 29.06 -12.50 8.19
CA VAL A 163 27.88 -12.29 7.37
C VAL A 163 28.24 -11.38 6.20
N SER A 164 28.02 -11.87 4.98
CA SER A 164 28.13 -11.04 3.78
C SER A 164 26.74 -10.56 3.39
N VAL A 165 26.53 -9.24 3.43
CA VAL A 165 25.28 -8.62 3.04
C VAL A 165 25.39 -8.09 1.61
N GLU A 166 24.53 -8.58 0.74
CA GLU A 166 24.43 -8.12 -0.65
C GLU A 166 23.33 -7.05 -0.77
N ARG A 167 23.62 -5.92 -1.43
CA ARG A 167 22.56 -5.05 -1.96
C ARG A 167 22.01 -5.71 -3.21
N ALA A 168 20.79 -6.26 -3.10
CA ALA A 168 20.22 -7.18 -4.08
C ALA A 168 19.59 -6.44 -5.27
N ARG A 169 20.39 -6.12 -6.31
CA ARG A 169 19.94 -5.43 -7.54
C ARG A 169 18.78 -6.16 -8.24
N ARG A 170 18.76 -7.50 -8.20
CA ARG A 170 17.72 -8.32 -8.84
C ARG A 170 16.33 -8.09 -8.26
N CYS A 171 16.20 -7.54 -7.05
CA CYS A 171 14.91 -7.21 -6.46
C CYS A 171 14.18 -6.15 -7.30
N MET A 172 14.90 -5.28 -8.02
CA MET A 172 14.29 -4.24 -8.85
C MET A 172 13.42 -4.80 -9.98
N ASN A 173 13.61 -6.04 -10.42
CA ASN A 173 12.76 -6.66 -11.44
C ASN A 173 11.28 -6.72 -11.03
N CYS A 174 11.00 -6.79 -9.71
CA CYS A 174 9.66 -6.80 -9.15
C CYS A 174 9.34 -5.55 -8.31
N HIS A 175 10.37 -4.78 -7.96
CA HIS A 175 10.24 -3.63 -7.05
C HIS A 175 10.55 -2.28 -7.72
N ALA A 176 10.56 -2.24 -9.06
CA ALA A 176 10.60 -1.03 -9.86
C ALA A 176 9.82 -1.31 -11.16
N ASN A 177 8.53 -1.58 -11.04
CA ASN A 177 7.62 -1.86 -12.15
C ASN A 177 6.21 -1.33 -11.81
N GLU A 178 5.19 -1.73 -12.59
CA GLU A 178 3.81 -1.28 -12.40
C GLU A 178 3.25 -1.54 -10.99
N ASP A 179 3.62 -2.65 -10.33
CA ASP A 179 3.19 -2.99 -8.97
C ASP A 179 3.71 -2.00 -7.92
N THR A 180 4.76 -1.25 -8.25
CA THR A 180 5.40 -0.26 -7.38
C THR A 180 5.33 1.16 -7.95
N MET A 181 4.43 1.41 -8.91
CA MET A 181 4.28 2.70 -9.60
C MET A 181 5.55 3.13 -10.36
N GLU A 182 6.29 2.17 -10.93
CA GLU A 182 7.53 2.34 -11.72
C GLU A 182 8.72 2.91 -10.92
N VAL A 183 8.68 2.89 -9.59
CA VAL A 183 9.75 3.39 -8.74
C VAL A 183 10.29 2.31 -7.80
N PRO A 184 11.52 2.46 -7.25
CA PRO A 184 12.01 1.59 -6.19
C PRO A 184 11.08 1.61 -4.99
N GLY A 185 10.16 0.65 -4.94
CA GLY A 185 9.04 0.62 -4.03
C GLY A 185 8.80 -0.76 -3.42
N LEU A 186 7.72 -0.87 -2.69
CA LEU A 186 7.28 -2.08 -2.01
C LEU A 186 6.11 -2.72 -2.78
N SER A 187 6.05 -4.04 -2.85
CA SER A 187 5.00 -4.75 -3.57
C SER A 187 4.19 -5.64 -2.63
N VAL A 188 2.86 -5.52 -2.70
CA VAL A 188 1.91 -6.45 -2.09
C VAL A 188 1.09 -7.08 -3.20
N LYS A 189 1.36 -8.36 -3.48
CA LYS A 189 0.61 -9.11 -4.48
C LYS A 189 -0.56 -9.85 -3.85
N SER A 190 -1.64 -9.96 -4.61
CA SER A 190 -2.77 -10.82 -4.30
C SER A 190 -3.05 -11.70 -5.52
N VAL A 191 -2.82 -13.00 -5.36
CA VAL A 191 -2.87 -13.98 -6.43
C VAL A 191 -3.70 -15.20 -6.01
N ALA A 192 -4.17 -15.98 -6.97
CA ALA A 192 -4.67 -17.32 -6.73
C ALA A 192 -3.51 -18.33 -6.79
N PRO A 193 -2.93 -18.74 -5.66
CA PRO A 193 -1.77 -19.62 -5.68
C PRO A 193 -2.18 -21.06 -5.93
N GLY A 194 -1.44 -21.78 -6.79
CA GLY A 194 -1.55 -23.21 -6.97
C GLY A 194 -0.94 -24.03 -5.81
N PRO A 195 -0.97 -25.37 -5.91
CA PRO A 195 -0.48 -26.26 -4.86
C PRO A 195 0.97 -26.03 -4.44
N GLU A 196 1.82 -25.63 -5.38
CA GLU A 196 3.25 -25.36 -5.20
C GLU A 196 3.54 -23.85 -4.99
N GLY A 197 2.50 -23.05 -4.73
CA GLY A 197 2.65 -21.61 -4.50
C GLY A 197 2.72 -20.73 -5.76
N GLY A 198 2.84 -21.32 -6.94
CA GLY A 198 2.84 -20.60 -8.22
C GLY A 198 1.51 -19.89 -8.48
N SER A 199 1.53 -18.69 -9.06
CA SER A 199 0.32 -17.95 -9.39
C SER A 199 -0.43 -18.59 -10.55
N LEU A 200 -1.69 -18.92 -10.35
CA LEU A 200 -2.62 -19.37 -11.40
C LEU A 200 -3.35 -18.17 -12.02
N ASP A 201 -3.60 -17.14 -11.21
CA ASP A 201 -4.26 -15.91 -11.61
C ASP A 201 -3.81 -14.77 -10.69
N THR A 202 -3.98 -13.53 -11.16
CA THR A 202 -3.65 -12.31 -10.41
C THR A 202 -4.90 -11.44 -10.30
N PHE A 203 -5.33 -11.13 -9.07
CA PHE A 203 -6.56 -10.38 -8.85
C PHE A 203 -6.42 -8.90 -9.17
N ARG A 204 -5.18 -8.40 -9.15
CA ARG A 204 -4.89 -6.99 -9.45
C ARG A 204 -3.44 -6.82 -9.91
N ALA A 205 -3.22 -5.79 -10.73
CA ALA A 205 -1.90 -5.30 -11.12
C ALA A 205 -1.81 -3.79 -10.87
N GLY A 206 -0.63 -3.30 -10.50
CA GLY A 206 -0.35 -1.87 -10.35
C GLY A 206 -1.10 -1.13 -9.23
N LEU A 207 -1.87 -1.82 -8.39
CA LEU A 207 -2.67 -1.20 -7.34
C LEU A 207 -2.34 -1.77 -5.97
N SER A 208 -1.96 -0.89 -5.03
CA SER A 208 -1.76 -1.22 -3.62
C SER A 208 -2.36 -0.14 -2.73
N GLY A 209 -2.88 -0.54 -1.57
CA GLY A 209 -3.35 0.39 -0.56
C GLY A 209 -4.80 0.16 -0.12
N HIS A 210 -5.27 1.05 0.73
CA HIS A 210 -6.54 0.95 1.43
C HIS A 210 -7.78 1.08 0.53
N ALA A 211 -7.62 1.55 -0.72
CA ALA A 211 -8.70 1.64 -1.70
C ALA A 211 -8.97 0.34 -2.48
N VAL A 212 -8.13 -0.68 -2.31
CA VAL A 212 -8.31 -1.98 -2.97
C VAL A 212 -9.52 -2.70 -2.36
N PRO A 213 -10.47 -3.23 -3.16
CA PRO A 213 -11.57 -4.02 -2.64
C PRO A 213 -11.09 -5.20 -1.81
N LEU A 214 -11.75 -5.48 -0.67
CA LEU A 214 -11.34 -6.58 0.21
C LEU A 214 -11.40 -7.94 -0.51
N SER A 215 -12.33 -8.12 -1.44
CA SER A 215 -12.46 -9.32 -2.28
C SER A 215 -11.24 -9.57 -3.20
N GLU A 216 -10.40 -8.57 -3.42
CA GLU A 216 -9.20 -8.66 -4.26
C GLU A 216 -7.92 -8.76 -3.43
N ARG A 217 -8.02 -8.82 -2.09
CA ARG A 217 -6.88 -8.84 -1.18
C ARG A 217 -6.54 -10.23 -0.68
N LEU A 218 -5.29 -10.36 -0.20
CA LEU A 218 -4.78 -11.46 0.61
C LEU A 218 -4.62 -12.79 -0.13
N GLY A 219 -4.78 -12.81 -1.45
CA GLY A 219 -4.52 -14.01 -2.22
C GLY A 219 -3.05 -14.44 -2.13
N GLY A 220 -2.82 -15.69 -1.71
CA GLY A 220 -1.47 -16.21 -1.47
C GLY A 220 -0.93 -15.98 -0.05
N TRP A 221 -1.75 -15.46 0.86
CA TRP A 221 -1.38 -15.20 2.25
C TRP A 221 -2.19 -16.07 3.21
N TYR A 222 -1.52 -16.55 4.26
CA TYR A 222 -2.19 -17.04 5.45
C TYR A 222 -2.64 -15.86 6.31
N VAL A 223 -3.86 -15.95 6.82
CA VAL A 223 -4.48 -14.90 7.63
C VAL A 223 -5.02 -15.52 8.89
N THR A 224 -4.69 -14.94 10.03
CA THR A 224 -5.22 -15.31 11.34
C THR A 224 -5.99 -14.15 11.95
N GLY A 225 -6.72 -14.42 13.01
CA GLY A 225 -7.53 -13.43 13.70
C GLY A 225 -9.00 -13.49 13.29
N THR A 226 -9.82 -12.83 14.08
CA THR A 226 -11.27 -12.77 13.86
C THR A 226 -11.62 -11.45 13.17
N GLY A 227 -12.11 -11.54 11.99
CA GLY A 227 -12.65 -10.40 11.24
C GLY A 227 -13.98 -10.69 10.60
N GLY A 228 -14.54 -11.92 10.77
CA GLY A 228 -15.90 -12.29 10.30
C GLY A 228 -16.16 -12.06 8.81
N PHE A 229 -15.09 -11.97 7.99
CA PHE A 229 -15.20 -11.64 6.58
C PHE A 229 -14.57 -12.74 5.72
N ASP A 230 -15.43 -13.50 5.05
CA ASP A 230 -15.03 -14.59 4.15
C ASP A 230 -14.81 -14.12 2.70
N GLY A 231 -14.95 -12.83 2.44
CA GLY A 231 -14.93 -12.25 1.10
C GLY A 231 -13.54 -12.01 0.51
N HIS A 232 -12.46 -12.32 1.21
CA HIS A 232 -11.09 -12.17 0.71
C HIS A 232 -10.49 -13.48 0.20
N TRP A 233 -9.34 -13.40 -0.49
CA TRP A 233 -8.62 -14.59 -1.01
C TRP A 233 -7.59 -15.19 -0.05
N GLY A 234 -7.39 -14.64 1.13
CA GLY A 234 -6.55 -15.24 2.16
C GLY A 234 -7.01 -16.63 2.57
N ASN A 235 -6.07 -17.48 2.97
CA ASN A 235 -6.36 -18.85 3.37
C ASN A 235 -7.03 -19.71 2.28
N ARG A 236 -6.69 -19.45 1.01
CA ARG A 236 -7.23 -20.20 -0.12
C ARG A 236 -6.16 -20.56 -1.10
N MET A 237 -6.26 -21.78 -1.64
CA MET A 237 -5.44 -22.28 -2.74
C MET A 237 -6.32 -22.36 -3.99
N GLY A 238 -5.85 -21.79 -5.08
CA GLY A 238 -6.51 -21.84 -6.37
C GLY A 238 -6.42 -23.22 -7.00
N ARG A 239 -7.43 -23.56 -7.79
CA ARG A 239 -7.50 -24.76 -8.63
C ARG A 239 -8.15 -24.39 -9.95
N LEU A 240 -7.44 -24.61 -11.06
CA LEU A 240 -8.01 -24.48 -12.39
C LEU A 240 -8.62 -25.79 -12.82
N PHE A 241 -9.89 -25.78 -13.18
CA PHE A 241 -10.58 -26.93 -13.76
C PHE A 241 -11.44 -26.45 -14.94
N GLN A 242 -11.19 -26.99 -16.13
CA GLN A 242 -11.86 -26.60 -17.38
C GLN A 242 -11.87 -25.08 -17.66
N GLY A 243 -10.83 -24.36 -17.23
CA GLY A 243 -10.71 -22.92 -17.40
C GLY A 243 -11.39 -22.09 -16.30
N GLU A 244 -12.06 -22.73 -15.35
CA GLU A 244 -12.65 -22.06 -14.20
C GLU A 244 -11.74 -22.10 -12.99
N LEU A 245 -11.60 -20.97 -12.30
CA LEU A 245 -10.82 -20.83 -11.08
C LEU A 245 -11.69 -21.18 -9.87
N GLY A 246 -11.47 -22.36 -9.31
CA GLY A 246 -12.01 -22.76 -8.00
C GLY A 246 -11.05 -22.42 -6.87
N ALA A 247 -11.53 -22.47 -5.63
CA ALA A 247 -10.74 -22.24 -4.44
C ALA A 247 -10.91 -23.35 -3.42
N THR A 248 -9.79 -23.83 -2.83
CA THR A 248 -9.77 -24.78 -1.72
C THR A 248 -9.29 -24.06 -0.47
N PRO A 249 -10.03 -24.13 0.65
CA PRO A 249 -9.62 -23.54 1.92
C PRO A 249 -8.29 -24.12 2.43
N LEU A 250 -7.46 -23.27 3.01
CA LEU A 250 -6.22 -23.61 3.72
C LEU A 250 -6.32 -23.10 5.15
N GLU A 251 -6.07 -23.98 6.10
CA GLU A 251 -6.02 -23.62 7.51
C GLU A 251 -4.58 -23.30 7.90
N PRO A 252 -4.29 -22.10 8.48
CA PRO A 252 -2.96 -21.77 8.98
C PRO A 252 -2.45 -22.80 9.98
N GLY A 253 -1.21 -23.23 9.83
CA GLY A 253 -0.60 -24.23 10.72
C GLY A 253 -0.94 -25.70 10.40
N ARG A 254 -1.86 -25.99 9.49
CA ARG A 254 -2.22 -27.38 9.16
C ARG A 254 -1.18 -28.08 8.28
N ARG A 255 -0.52 -27.34 7.38
CA ARG A 255 0.48 -27.88 6.44
C ARG A 255 1.92 -27.65 6.91
N PHE A 256 2.13 -26.88 7.97
CA PHE A 256 3.42 -26.54 8.57
C PHE A 256 3.23 -26.24 10.04
N SER A 257 4.31 -26.31 10.85
CA SER A 257 4.26 -25.90 12.25
C SER A 257 4.43 -24.38 12.38
N LEU A 258 3.52 -23.71 13.07
CA LEU A 258 3.63 -22.30 13.45
C LEU A 258 4.79 -22.07 14.44
N ASP A 259 5.25 -23.10 15.16
CA ASP A 259 6.41 -23.01 16.07
C ASP A 259 7.74 -22.73 15.36
N ARG A 260 7.78 -22.85 14.02
CA ARG A 260 8.95 -22.44 13.24
C ARG A 260 9.12 -20.92 13.15
N TYR A 261 8.09 -20.17 13.51
CA TYR A 261 8.04 -18.71 13.38
C TYR A 261 8.05 -18.05 14.76
N PRO A 262 8.52 -16.79 14.89
CA PRO A 262 8.49 -16.01 16.12
C PRO A 262 7.15 -15.99 16.83
N VAL A 263 6.05 -15.80 16.10
CA VAL A 263 4.68 -15.82 16.63
C VAL A 263 3.79 -16.76 15.81
N ALA A 264 2.68 -17.19 16.41
CA ALA A 264 1.72 -18.09 15.76
C ALA A 264 0.64 -17.31 14.95
N THR A 265 0.81 -16.02 14.73
CA THR A 265 -0.18 -15.16 14.09
C THR A 265 0.32 -14.64 12.74
N SER A 266 -0.63 -14.34 11.86
CA SER A 266 -0.50 -13.56 10.64
C SER A 266 -1.77 -12.70 10.58
N ASP A 267 -1.79 -11.65 11.41
CA ASP A 267 -3.02 -10.97 11.80
C ASP A 267 -3.65 -10.15 10.67
N PHE A 268 -4.97 -10.22 10.54
CA PHE A 268 -5.71 -9.52 9.50
C PHE A 268 -5.50 -7.99 9.56
N LEU A 269 -5.47 -7.39 10.76
CA LEU A 269 -5.18 -5.96 10.91
C LEU A 269 -3.77 -5.61 10.43
N ALA A 270 -2.78 -6.47 10.74
CA ALA A 270 -1.42 -6.26 10.27
C ALA A 270 -1.34 -6.23 8.73
N HIS A 271 -2.07 -7.13 8.04
CA HIS A 271 -2.18 -7.10 6.59
C HIS A 271 -2.79 -5.80 6.06
N LEU A 272 -3.87 -5.31 6.67
CA LEU A 272 -4.53 -4.07 6.23
C LEU A 272 -3.62 -2.84 6.39
N LEU A 273 -2.91 -2.74 7.53
CA LEU A 273 -1.97 -1.65 7.79
C LEU A 273 -0.73 -1.73 6.89
N HIS A 274 -0.19 -2.93 6.70
CA HIS A 274 0.93 -3.16 5.77
C HIS A 274 0.57 -2.70 4.35
N GLU A 275 -0.61 -3.06 3.86
CA GLU A 275 -1.03 -2.67 2.53
C GLU A 275 -1.25 -1.15 2.40
N HIS A 276 -1.84 -0.51 3.42
CA HIS A 276 -1.93 0.96 3.47
C HIS A 276 -0.53 1.59 3.44
N GLN A 277 0.40 1.08 4.24
CA GLN A 277 1.77 1.60 4.31
C GLN A 277 2.47 1.48 2.95
N VAL A 278 2.39 0.32 2.29
CA VAL A 278 3.00 0.09 0.97
C VAL A 278 2.45 1.06 -0.07
N GLY A 279 1.13 1.20 -0.15
CA GLY A 279 0.51 2.12 -1.10
C GLY A 279 0.91 3.58 -0.88
N GLY A 280 1.05 4.02 0.38
CA GLY A 280 1.50 5.37 0.71
C GLY A 280 2.98 5.60 0.43
N VAL A 281 3.83 4.64 0.78
CA VAL A 281 5.27 4.70 0.52
C VAL A 281 5.55 4.81 -0.98
N ASN A 282 4.92 3.97 -1.81
CA ASN A 282 5.14 4.01 -3.26
C ASN A 282 4.77 5.37 -3.86
N ARG A 283 3.67 5.99 -3.42
CA ARG A 283 3.26 7.34 -3.83
C ARG A 283 4.25 8.42 -3.40
N LEU A 284 4.78 8.31 -2.19
CA LEU A 284 5.80 9.24 -1.70
C LEU A 284 7.12 9.10 -2.47
N VAL A 285 7.56 7.87 -2.73
CA VAL A 285 8.75 7.61 -3.56
C VAL A 285 8.55 8.14 -4.97
N ARG A 286 7.40 7.88 -5.59
CA ARG A 286 7.08 8.38 -6.93
C ARG A 286 7.12 9.91 -6.97
N ALA A 287 6.47 10.59 -6.02
CA ALA A 287 6.52 12.05 -5.92
C ALA A 287 7.94 12.59 -5.79
N GLN A 288 8.80 11.93 -4.99
CA GLN A 288 10.20 12.28 -4.81
C GLN A 288 11.01 12.11 -6.10
N TYR A 289 10.79 11.02 -6.85
CA TYR A 289 11.46 10.76 -8.13
C TYR A 289 11.05 11.78 -9.20
N ARG A 290 9.76 12.01 -9.35
CA ARG A 290 9.19 13.02 -10.26
C ARG A 290 9.71 14.42 -9.93
N TRP A 291 9.70 14.78 -8.66
CA TRP A 291 10.23 16.07 -8.21
C TRP A 291 11.71 16.24 -8.50
N ARG A 292 12.51 15.20 -8.29
CA ARG A 292 13.95 15.20 -8.59
C ARG A 292 14.21 15.45 -10.06
N GLU A 293 13.46 14.85 -10.98
CA GLU A 293 13.56 15.13 -12.41
C GLU A 293 13.20 16.57 -12.77
N VAL A 294 12.13 17.09 -12.17
CA VAL A 294 11.75 18.51 -12.37
C VAL A 294 12.86 19.43 -11.95
N ARG A 295 13.44 19.23 -10.77
CA ARG A 295 14.59 20.02 -10.30
C ARG A 295 15.80 19.88 -11.20
N HIS A 296 16.11 18.68 -11.64
CA HIS A 296 17.25 18.42 -12.52
C HIS A 296 17.10 19.17 -13.85
N ARG A 297 15.95 19.12 -14.48
CA ARG A 297 15.64 19.88 -15.72
C ARG A 297 15.74 21.41 -15.54
N HIS A 298 15.57 21.90 -14.34
CA HIS A 298 15.71 23.32 -14.00
C HIS A 298 17.06 23.68 -13.36
N GLY A 299 18.11 22.87 -13.58
CA GLY A 299 19.45 23.13 -13.07
C GLY A 299 19.53 23.15 -11.53
N GLY A 300 18.66 22.44 -10.83
CA GLY A 300 18.59 22.39 -9.38
C GLY A 300 17.69 23.47 -8.73
N SER A 301 17.23 24.44 -9.52
CA SER A 301 16.34 25.51 -9.04
C SER A 301 14.88 25.03 -8.94
N LEU A 302 14.05 25.80 -8.22
CA LEU A 302 12.61 25.57 -8.19
C LEU A 302 11.98 26.09 -9.49
N PRO A 303 11.06 25.38 -10.13
CA PRO A 303 10.32 25.89 -11.28
C PRO A 303 9.36 27.01 -10.84
N LEU A 304 9.10 27.96 -11.73
CA LEU A 304 8.09 29.02 -11.50
C LEU A 304 6.68 28.44 -11.31
N ALA A 305 6.38 27.34 -11.99
CA ALA A 305 5.13 26.58 -11.83
C ALA A 305 5.46 25.08 -11.84
N TRP A 306 4.74 24.32 -11.04
CA TRP A 306 4.87 22.87 -11.02
C TRP A 306 4.20 22.27 -12.27
N PRO A 307 4.77 21.23 -12.90
CA PRO A 307 4.13 20.55 -14.02
C PRO A 307 2.74 20.01 -13.65
N ALA A 308 1.78 20.15 -14.54
CA ALA A 308 0.38 19.80 -14.26
C ALA A 308 0.17 18.33 -13.92
N ASP A 309 0.96 17.44 -14.51
CA ASP A 309 0.95 16.00 -14.21
C ASP A 309 1.49 15.71 -12.80
N LEU A 310 2.54 16.40 -12.38
CA LEU A 310 3.04 16.31 -11.00
C LEU A 310 2.05 16.90 -9.98
N GLU A 311 1.39 18.02 -10.33
CA GLU A 311 0.30 18.59 -9.51
C GLU A 311 -0.83 17.58 -9.29
N ALA A 312 -1.23 16.84 -10.34
CA ALA A 312 -2.26 15.81 -10.24
C ALA A 312 -1.81 14.63 -9.37
N GLU A 313 -0.57 14.17 -9.51
CA GLU A 313 0.01 13.10 -8.67
C GLU A 313 0.10 13.53 -7.20
N LEU A 314 0.44 14.79 -6.91
CA LEU A 314 0.46 15.31 -5.54
C LEU A 314 -0.94 15.42 -4.95
N ALA A 315 -1.94 15.80 -5.75
CA ALA A 315 -3.32 15.82 -5.30
C ALA A 315 -3.84 14.42 -4.95
N GLU A 316 -3.47 13.40 -5.75
CA GLU A 316 -3.77 11.99 -5.46
C GLU A 316 -3.05 11.53 -4.18
N LEU A 317 -1.77 11.86 -4.01
CA LEU A 317 -1.00 11.55 -2.80
C LEU A 317 -1.65 12.17 -1.55
N VAL A 318 -2.05 13.43 -1.60
CA VAL A 318 -2.74 14.12 -0.48
C VAL A 318 -4.06 13.42 -0.18
N GLY A 319 -4.84 13.07 -1.21
CA GLY A 319 -6.06 12.27 -1.05
C GLY A 319 -5.79 10.94 -0.36
N TYR A 320 -4.75 10.23 -0.80
CA TYR A 320 -4.35 8.96 -0.18
C TYR A 320 -3.93 9.14 1.28
N LEU A 321 -3.13 10.15 1.60
CA LEU A 321 -2.74 10.45 2.97
C LEU A 321 -3.93 10.81 3.87
N LEU A 322 -5.01 11.32 3.30
CA LEU A 322 -6.27 11.59 3.97
C LEU A 322 -7.27 10.43 3.89
N PHE A 323 -6.86 9.23 3.48
CA PHE A 323 -7.71 8.04 3.35
C PHE A 323 -8.88 8.18 2.36
N ALA A 324 -8.74 9.02 1.32
CA ALA A 324 -9.72 9.09 0.26
C ALA A 324 -9.85 7.71 -0.44
N GLY A 325 -11.09 7.28 -0.66
CA GLY A 325 -11.37 5.99 -1.30
C GLY A 325 -11.11 4.76 -0.42
N GLU A 326 -10.88 4.92 0.89
CA GLU A 326 -10.74 3.78 1.81
C GLU A 326 -11.98 2.88 1.72
N VAL A 327 -11.75 1.59 1.46
CA VAL A 327 -12.81 0.59 1.46
C VAL A 327 -13.25 0.35 2.90
N PRO A 328 -14.56 0.45 3.20
CA PRO A 328 -15.08 0.18 4.53
C PRO A 328 -14.70 -1.19 5.05
N LEU A 329 -14.44 -1.29 6.34
CA LEU A 329 -14.24 -2.58 6.99
C LEU A 329 -15.53 -3.42 6.94
N PRO A 330 -15.43 -4.75 7.00
CA PRO A 330 -16.59 -5.63 6.99
C PRO A 330 -17.54 -5.34 8.15
N ALA A 331 -18.79 -5.73 7.99
CA ALA A 331 -19.78 -5.65 9.08
C ALA A 331 -19.26 -6.40 10.33
N GLY A 332 -19.27 -5.73 11.48
CA GLY A 332 -18.65 -6.24 12.71
C GLY A 332 -17.21 -5.75 12.95
N GLY A 333 -16.57 -5.16 11.96
CA GLY A 333 -15.23 -4.61 12.08
C GLY A 333 -14.12 -5.67 12.16
N VAL A 334 -12.95 -5.26 12.64
CA VAL A 334 -11.75 -6.08 12.80
C VAL A 334 -11.27 -5.99 14.23
N ALA A 335 -10.99 -7.13 14.88
CA ALA A 335 -10.48 -7.11 16.26
C ALA A 335 -9.00 -6.69 16.32
N GLY A 336 -8.18 -7.28 15.48
CA GLY A 336 -6.72 -7.15 15.49
C GLY A 336 -6.05 -7.84 16.67
N ASP A 337 -4.87 -8.40 16.46
CA ASP A 337 -4.06 -9.02 17.52
C ASP A 337 -3.67 -7.96 18.55
N PRO A 338 -3.89 -8.20 19.89
CA PRO A 338 -3.57 -7.23 20.93
C PRO A 338 -2.09 -6.83 20.95
N ALA A 339 -1.17 -7.79 20.77
CA ALA A 339 0.26 -7.51 20.76
C ALA A 339 0.67 -6.67 19.54
N PHE A 340 0.03 -6.90 18.38
CA PHE A 340 0.27 -6.06 17.21
C PHE A 340 -0.28 -4.64 17.42
N ARG A 341 -1.49 -4.49 17.96
CA ARG A 341 -2.09 -3.17 18.25
C ARG A 341 -1.22 -2.36 19.21
N GLU A 342 -0.70 -2.99 20.26
CA GLU A 342 0.22 -2.36 21.21
C GLU A 342 1.53 -1.95 20.52
N ALA A 343 2.14 -2.84 19.74
CA ALA A 343 3.36 -2.56 19.00
C ALA A 343 3.18 -1.42 17.99
N PHE A 344 2.06 -1.40 17.26
CA PHE A 344 1.72 -0.34 16.33
C PHE A 344 1.57 1.03 17.01
N ALA A 345 1.00 1.05 18.22
CA ALA A 345 0.78 2.26 18.99
C ALA A 345 2.03 2.75 19.75
N ARG A 346 3.12 1.97 19.84
CA ARG A 346 4.28 2.25 20.71
C ARG A 346 4.94 3.61 20.46
N ASN A 347 5.01 4.05 19.20
CA ASN A 347 5.62 5.32 18.81
C ASN A 347 4.57 6.36 18.37
N ARG A 348 3.35 6.28 18.91
CA ARG A 348 2.30 7.27 18.63
C ARG A 348 2.72 8.66 19.13
N ARG A 349 2.51 9.67 18.28
CA ARG A 349 2.64 11.07 18.67
C ARG A 349 1.27 11.58 19.08
N GLU A 350 1.15 12.06 20.28
CA GLU A 350 -0.14 12.35 20.93
C GLU A 350 -0.32 13.85 21.18
N VAL A 351 -1.53 14.34 20.94
CA VAL A 351 -1.99 15.69 21.28
C VAL A 351 -3.39 15.58 21.89
N GLU A 352 -3.57 16.03 23.13
CA GLU A 352 -4.85 15.99 23.84
C GLU A 352 -5.48 14.57 23.84
N GLY A 353 -4.68 13.53 24.03
CA GLY A 353 -5.12 12.15 24.04
C GLY A 353 -5.40 11.54 22.65
N ARG A 354 -5.10 12.25 21.54
CA ARG A 354 -5.38 11.86 20.16
C ARG A 354 -4.12 11.70 19.33
N SER A 355 -4.11 10.73 18.44
CA SER A 355 -2.97 10.44 17.56
C SER A 355 -3.42 9.97 16.19
N LEU A 356 -2.58 10.15 15.16
CA LEU A 356 -2.82 9.56 13.84
C LEU A 356 -2.70 8.02 13.84
N LYS A 357 -2.14 7.42 14.89
CA LYS A 357 -2.12 5.96 15.09
C LYS A 357 -3.30 5.43 15.93
N ASP A 358 -4.30 6.25 16.22
CA ASP A 358 -5.52 5.78 16.87
C ASP A 358 -6.39 4.97 15.89
N LEU A 359 -6.64 3.72 16.21
CA LEU A 359 -7.43 2.81 15.39
C LEU A 359 -8.93 2.99 15.66
N ASP A 360 -9.75 2.89 14.61
CA ASP A 360 -11.22 2.77 14.69
C ASP A 360 -11.62 1.31 14.75
N LEU A 361 -11.28 0.54 13.75
CA LEU A 361 -11.48 -0.89 13.55
C LEU A 361 -12.96 -1.35 13.49
N ARG A 362 -13.91 -0.46 13.53
CA ARG A 362 -15.34 -0.78 13.40
C ARG A 362 -15.82 -0.58 11.98
N THR A 363 -15.50 0.55 11.39
CA THR A 363 -15.95 0.95 10.04
C THR A 363 -14.78 1.25 9.11
N ARG A 364 -13.61 1.57 9.65
CA ARG A 364 -12.40 2.00 8.95
C ARG A 364 -11.15 1.69 9.78
N LEU A 365 -9.96 1.86 9.20
CA LEU A 365 -8.70 1.59 9.90
C LEU A 365 -8.42 2.63 10.99
N MET A 366 -8.35 3.91 10.62
CA MET A 366 -7.93 4.98 11.53
C MET A 366 -9.12 5.77 12.07
N ARG A 367 -9.03 6.16 13.34
CA ARG A 367 -10.01 7.07 13.95
C ARG A 367 -9.96 8.44 13.30
N HIS A 368 -8.74 8.94 13.06
CA HIS A 368 -8.47 10.21 12.40
C HIS A 368 -7.89 9.89 11.02
N ARG A 369 -8.66 10.14 9.96
CA ARG A 369 -8.28 9.79 8.59
C ARG A 369 -7.18 10.68 8.04
N CYS A 370 -6.00 10.54 8.65
CA CYS A 370 -4.73 11.04 8.13
C CYS A 370 -3.66 9.98 8.40
N SER A 371 -2.87 9.67 7.38
CA SER A 371 -1.86 8.63 7.45
C SER A 371 -0.74 8.98 8.42
N TYR A 372 -0.39 8.04 9.29
CA TYR A 372 0.76 8.15 10.20
C TYR A 372 2.11 8.21 9.46
N LEU A 373 2.12 7.95 8.15
CA LEU A 373 3.33 8.05 7.32
C LEU A 373 3.96 9.44 7.36
N VAL A 374 3.19 10.49 7.62
CA VAL A 374 3.71 11.86 7.82
C VAL A 374 4.58 12.01 9.07
N HIS A 375 4.61 11.00 9.94
CA HIS A 375 5.46 10.94 11.14
C HIS A 375 6.72 10.08 10.97
N THR A 376 6.91 9.49 9.79
CA THR A 376 8.05 8.59 9.56
C THR A 376 9.33 9.37 9.23
N PRO A 377 10.50 8.85 9.59
CA PRO A 377 11.79 9.44 9.18
C PRO A 377 11.93 9.48 7.65
N PHE A 378 11.31 8.55 6.91
CA PHE A 378 11.28 8.59 5.45
C PHE A 378 10.58 9.87 4.94
N PHE A 379 9.41 10.19 5.49
CA PHE A 379 8.69 11.42 5.13
C PHE A 379 9.48 12.69 5.53
N ASP A 380 10.11 12.67 6.70
CA ASP A 380 10.96 13.78 7.17
C ASP A 380 12.20 13.98 6.28
N GLY A 381 12.69 12.91 5.66
CA GLY A 381 13.85 12.93 4.76
C GLY A 381 13.54 13.26 3.30
N LEU A 382 12.31 13.53 2.92
CA LEU A 382 11.95 14.00 1.57
C LEU A 382 12.64 15.33 1.24
N ASP A 383 12.80 15.64 -0.06
CA ASP A 383 13.26 16.96 -0.47
C ASP A 383 12.46 18.05 0.25
N PRO A 384 13.11 19.02 0.89
CA PRO A 384 12.42 20.02 1.73
C PRO A 384 11.33 20.80 1.00
N ALA A 385 11.51 21.12 -0.30
CA ALA A 385 10.50 21.86 -1.07
C ALA A 385 9.30 20.95 -1.40
N LEU A 386 9.53 19.69 -1.74
CA LEU A 386 8.46 18.71 -1.95
C LEU A 386 7.68 18.47 -0.64
N ARG A 387 8.39 18.25 0.46
CA ARG A 387 7.78 18.03 1.77
C ARG A 387 6.92 19.22 2.20
N HIS A 388 7.46 20.43 2.06
CA HIS A 388 6.72 21.68 2.34
C HIS A 388 5.46 21.80 1.48
N ARG A 389 5.56 21.45 0.19
CA ARG A 389 4.42 21.44 -0.72
C ARG A 389 3.35 20.46 -0.28
N ILE A 390 3.70 19.21 0.05
CA ILE A 390 2.75 18.18 0.52
C ILE A 390 2.04 18.66 1.80
N LEU A 391 2.79 19.20 2.77
CA LEU A 391 2.22 19.70 4.02
C LEU A 391 1.29 20.88 3.81
N GLY A 392 1.64 21.78 2.89
CA GLY A 392 0.77 22.91 2.51
C GLY A 392 -0.52 22.46 1.82
N ASP A 393 -0.45 21.44 0.97
CA ASP A 393 -1.64 20.88 0.31
C ASP A 393 -2.54 20.14 1.30
N LEU A 394 -1.96 19.40 2.27
CA LEU A 394 -2.69 18.78 3.38
C LEU A 394 -3.41 19.84 4.23
N ASP A 395 -2.73 20.93 4.62
CA ASP A 395 -3.33 21.98 5.44
C ASP A 395 -4.50 22.66 4.71
N ARG A 396 -4.35 22.94 3.41
CA ARG A 396 -5.44 23.52 2.59
C ARG A 396 -6.63 22.55 2.50
N ALA A 397 -6.40 21.27 2.19
CA ALA A 397 -7.48 20.31 2.09
C ALA A 397 -8.26 20.14 3.39
N LEU A 398 -7.57 20.16 4.53
CA LEU A 398 -8.18 20.09 5.86
C LEU A 398 -8.89 21.39 6.26
N ALA A 399 -8.38 22.56 5.87
CA ALA A 399 -9.05 23.84 6.09
C ALA A 399 -10.38 23.90 5.31
N ASP A 400 -10.34 23.58 4.01
CA ASP A 400 -11.53 23.54 3.14
C ASP A 400 -12.63 22.59 3.71
N ALA A 401 -12.24 21.43 4.24
CA ALA A 401 -13.19 20.49 4.86
C ALA A 401 -13.81 21.02 6.16
N SER A 402 -13.02 21.77 6.95
CA SER A 402 -13.49 22.37 8.20
C SER A 402 -14.51 23.50 7.94
N GLU A 403 -14.27 24.31 6.92
CA GLU A 403 -15.13 25.46 6.56
C GLU A 403 -16.44 25.02 5.91
N ALA A 404 -16.43 23.99 5.07
CA ALA A 404 -17.62 23.46 4.39
C ALA A 404 -18.72 23.03 5.38
N THR A 405 -18.36 22.55 6.56
CA THR A 405 -19.32 22.14 7.60
C THR A 405 -19.89 23.33 8.35
N THR A 406 -19.13 24.41 8.53
CA THR A 406 -19.57 25.63 9.23
C THR A 406 -20.55 26.43 8.36
N GLY A 407 -20.36 26.46 7.03
CA GLY A 407 -21.23 27.16 6.08
C GLY A 407 -22.61 26.49 5.91
N ALA A 408 -22.70 25.19 6.09
CA ALA A 408 -23.99 24.45 6.00
C ALA A 408 -24.94 24.77 7.17
N THR A 409 -24.42 25.23 8.31
CA THR A 409 -25.20 25.63 9.49
C THR A 409 -25.70 27.07 9.45
N THR A 410 -25.16 27.94 8.58
CA THR A 410 -25.48 29.36 8.57
C THR A 410 -26.34 29.84 7.40
N GLY A 411 -26.87 28.97 6.55
CA GLY A 411 -27.88 29.30 5.53
C GLY A 411 -27.47 30.37 4.50
N ALA A 412 -26.19 30.58 4.24
CA ALA A 412 -25.70 31.56 3.28
C ALA A 412 -25.82 31.04 1.83
N THR A 413 -26.56 31.73 0.99
CA THR A 413 -26.70 31.51 -0.46
C THR A 413 -25.35 31.67 -1.17
N PRO A 414 -25.01 30.80 -2.14
CA PRO A 414 -23.74 30.89 -2.86
C PRO A 414 -23.66 32.14 -3.73
N SER A 415 -22.63 32.95 -3.52
CA SER A 415 -22.31 34.13 -4.38
C SER A 415 -21.81 33.64 -5.76
N THR A 416 -22.37 34.20 -6.84
CA THR A 416 -22.16 33.83 -8.24
C THR A 416 -20.92 34.45 -8.89
N HIS A 417 -19.80 34.55 -8.21
CA HIS A 417 -18.52 34.96 -8.83
C HIS A 417 -17.42 33.93 -8.58
N ALA A 418 -17.46 32.83 -9.32
CA ALA A 418 -16.36 31.86 -9.35
C ALA A 418 -15.50 32.07 -10.59
N THR A 419 -14.36 32.73 -10.39
CA THR A 419 -13.26 32.74 -11.38
C THR A 419 -12.69 31.32 -11.51
N LYS A 420 -12.67 30.79 -12.74
CA LYS A 420 -12.14 29.47 -13.06
C LYS A 420 -10.68 29.31 -12.63
N ALA A 421 -10.44 28.65 -11.51
CA ALA A 421 -9.13 28.07 -11.16
C ALA A 421 -9.21 26.55 -11.37
N VAL A 422 -8.56 26.03 -12.42
CA VAL A 422 -8.49 24.61 -12.79
C VAL A 422 -7.89 23.73 -11.65
N GLY A 423 -7.22 24.34 -10.66
CA GLY A 423 -6.64 23.66 -9.51
C GLY A 423 -7.57 23.45 -8.30
N LEU A 424 -8.70 24.17 -8.19
CA LEU A 424 -9.60 24.06 -7.02
C LEU A 424 -10.48 22.80 -7.05
N GLY A 425 -10.85 22.30 -8.24
CA GLY A 425 -11.76 21.15 -8.35
C GLY A 425 -11.17 19.84 -7.87
N THR A 426 -9.87 19.62 -8.04
CA THR A 426 -9.17 18.40 -7.62
C THR A 426 -8.81 18.39 -6.14
N ARG A 427 -8.53 19.56 -5.55
CA ARG A 427 -8.17 19.70 -4.12
C ARG A 427 -9.35 19.43 -3.19
N ASN A 428 -10.53 19.93 -3.50
CA ASN A 428 -11.76 19.61 -2.76
C ASN A 428 -12.15 18.13 -2.81
N ALA A 429 -11.69 17.36 -3.79
CA ALA A 429 -11.96 15.92 -3.87
C ALA A 429 -11.19 15.12 -2.80
N ALA A 430 -9.98 15.57 -2.41
CA ALA A 430 -9.11 14.87 -1.47
C ALA A 430 -9.68 14.76 -0.05
N SER A 431 -10.51 15.70 0.39
CA SER A 431 -11.03 15.78 1.77
C SER A 431 -12.56 15.73 1.90
N ARG A 432 -13.30 15.58 0.80
CA ARG A 432 -14.78 15.58 0.80
C ARG A 432 -15.43 14.57 1.74
N HIS A 433 -14.75 13.49 2.05
CA HIS A 433 -15.21 12.42 2.93
C HIS A 433 -14.97 12.71 4.41
N LEU A 434 -14.25 13.79 4.75
CA LEU A 434 -13.97 14.20 6.12
C LEU A 434 -15.07 15.11 6.66
N GLY A 435 -15.50 14.89 7.91
CA GLY A 435 -16.32 15.86 8.63
C GLY A 435 -15.46 17.01 9.14
N GLY A 436 -16.06 18.22 9.32
CA GLY A 436 -15.32 19.40 9.75
C GLY A 436 -14.59 19.24 11.09
N ASP A 437 -15.22 18.61 12.07
CA ASP A 437 -14.61 18.37 13.39
C ASP A 437 -13.43 17.40 13.29
N GLU A 438 -13.53 16.39 12.44
CA GLU A 438 -12.41 15.44 12.19
C GLU A 438 -11.26 16.16 11.50
N ALA A 439 -11.54 16.97 10.46
CA ALA A 439 -10.52 17.74 9.75
C ALA A 439 -9.82 18.74 10.68
N ALA A 440 -10.56 19.47 11.53
CA ALA A 440 -10.00 20.38 12.52
C ALA A 440 -9.14 19.64 13.55
N THR A 441 -9.54 18.43 13.95
CA THR A 441 -8.77 17.59 14.87
C THR A 441 -7.46 17.11 14.25
N ILE A 442 -7.51 16.59 13.02
CA ILE A 442 -6.32 16.18 12.27
C ILE A 442 -5.35 17.35 12.12
N ARG A 443 -5.85 18.54 11.75
CA ARG A 443 -5.06 19.75 11.59
C ARG A 443 -4.33 20.14 12.88
N ARG A 444 -4.98 20.02 14.05
CA ARG A 444 -4.34 20.26 15.36
C ARG A 444 -3.23 19.25 15.65
N ILE A 445 -3.47 17.97 15.39
CA ILE A 445 -2.46 16.94 15.57
C ILE A 445 -1.24 17.24 14.69
N LEU A 446 -1.44 17.52 13.39
CA LEU A 446 -0.35 17.80 12.45
C LEU A 446 0.45 19.04 12.87
N LYS A 447 -0.21 20.12 13.27
CA LYS A 447 0.45 21.35 13.75
C LYS A 447 1.37 21.12 14.95
N ALA A 448 0.98 20.23 15.85
CA ALA A 448 1.72 19.98 17.07
C ALA A 448 2.79 18.87 16.90
N THR A 449 2.67 17.99 15.90
CA THR A 449 3.49 16.78 15.83
C THR A 449 4.36 16.65 14.58
N VAL A 450 4.10 17.44 13.52
CA VAL A 450 4.84 17.39 12.26
C VAL A 450 5.71 18.64 12.11
N PRO A 451 7.03 18.52 12.17
CA PRO A 451 7.92 19.66 11.99
C PRO A 451 7.71 20.36 10.64
N GLY A 452 7.64 21.69 10.62
CA GLY A 452 7.42 22.47 9.40
C GLY A 452 6.00 22.44 8.84
N TYR A 453 5.03 21.91 9.57
CA TYR A 453 3.62 22.04 9.20
C TYR A 453 3.15 23.49 9.26
N PRO A 454 2.32 24.00 8.32
CA PRO A 454 1.84 25.38 8.31
C PRO A 454 1.16 25.80 9.62
N GLY A 455 1.68 26.88 10.24
CA GLY A 455 1.17 27.39 11.53
C GLY A 455 1.41 26.46 12.72
N GLY A 456 2.34 25.51 12.59
CA GLY A 456 2.85 24.70 13.70
C GLY A 456 3.96 25.43 14.49
N ALA A 457 4.38 24.85 15.62
CA ALA A 457 5.56 25.30 16.34
C ALA A 457 6.82 25.07 15.47
N THR A 458 7.71 26.07 15.41
CA THR A 458 9.00 25.99 14.70
C THR A 458 9.99 25.14 15.48
#